data_9b7dcc63cdd4d33ef38d59be664e2846
#
_entry.id   9b7dcc63cdd4d33ef38d59be664e2846
#
_cell.length_a   1.000
_cell.length_b   1.000
_cell.length_c   1.000
_cell.angle_alpha   90.00
_cell.angle_beta   90.00
_cell.angle_gamma   90.00
#
_symmetry.space_group_name_H-M   'P 1'
#
loop_
_entity.id
_entity.type
_entity.pdbx_description
1 polymer ?
#
loop_
_entity_poly.entity_id
_entity_poly.type
_entity_poly.pdbx_seq_one_letter_code
_entity_poly.pdbx_strand_id
1 'polypeptide(L)'
;MLYLTIGKEKLIKASLEAHRKELRAIASQKEQDIASFLESFKSHAIDGLNINSIRYILNLQDLKYEFISNSCTAFTGMKPVDFYGKGLQILSEIILGKDFNALSKDLFPAMNAIVQELSLKEKYAVVFELHYHMQNNRTGKITPVVEYSSYADFDDQGRPYISTGICYESVLDFNGVRGLVRLNRGEEQETIYDRTIYYSIYVLTPSEKKIIAYLLEGKDYKWIASTEFISPHTVKTHIKNIYKKL
;
A
#
# COMPACT_ATOMS: atom_id res chain seq x y z
N MET A 1 18.36 -1.96 -20.17
CA MET A 1 16.88 -2.04 -20.11
C MET A 1 16.40 -3.40 -19.60
N LEU A 2 16.85 -4.53 -20.17
CA LEU A 2 16.42 -5.90 -19.79
C LEU A 2 16.61 -6.23 -18.29
N TYR A 3 17.76 -5.89 -17.69
CA TYR A 3 18.05 -6.14 -16.27
C TYR A 3 17.15 -5.38 -15.29
N LEU A 4 16.72 -4.17 -15.66
CA LEU A 4 15.80 -3.37 -14.85
C LEU A 4 14.38 -3.96 -14.86
N THR A 5 13.94 -4.50 -16.00
CA THR A 5 12.64 -5.16 -16.16
C THR A 5 12.60 -6.46 -15.34
N ILE A 6 13.61 -7.29 -15.42
CA ILE A 6 13.72 -8.54 -14.65
C ILE A 6 13.74 -8.27 -13.14
N GLY A 7 14.46 -7.23 -12.69
CA GLY A 7 14.47 -6.82 -11.28
C GLY A 7 13.09 -6.36 -10.79
N LYS A 8 12.35 -5.61 -11.59
CA LYS A 8 11.00 -5.13 -11.28
C LYS A 8 10.00 -6.29 -11.17
N GLU A 9 10.00 -7.22 -12.12
CA GLU A 9 9.14 -8.41 -12.10
C GLU A 9 9.39 -9.29 -10.87
N LYS A 10 10.66 -9.53 -10.53
CA LYS A 10 11.04 -10.30 -9.35
C LYS A 10 10.57 -9.63 -8.04
N LEU A 11 10.69 -8.31 -7.96
CA LEU A 11 10.21 -7.53 -6.81
C LEU A 11 8.69 -7.65 -6.65
N ILE A 12 7.94 -7.46 -7.73
CA ILE A 12 6.48 -7.56 -7.75
C ILE A 12 6.02 -8.96 -7.32
N LYS A 13 6.64 -10.01 -7.87
CA LYS A 13 6.33 -11.39 -7.49
C LYS A 13 6.58 -11.65 -6.01
N ALA A 14 7.71 -11.18 -5.47
CA ALA A 14 8.03 -11.34 -4.05
C ALA A 14 7.07 -10.55 -3.14
N SER A 15 6.57 -9.39 -3.59
CA SER A 15 5.59 -8.60 -2.85
C SER A 15 4.22 -9.29 -2.84
N LEU A 16 3.80 -9.86 -3.95
CA LEU A 16 2.54 -10.62 -4.05
C LEU A 16 2.56 -11.86 -3.15
N GLU A 17 3.67 -12.60 -3.14
CA GLU A 17 3.81 -13.77 -2.26
C GLU A 17 3.82 -13.38 -0.77
N ALA A 18 4.48 -12.29 -0.41
CA ALA A 18 4.47 -11.76 0.96
C ALA A 18 3.03 -11.38 1.38
N HIS A 19 2.30 -10.68 0.52
CA HIS A 19 0.92 -10.28 0.78
C HIS A 19 -0.03 -11.48 0.92
N ARG A 20 0.07 -12.46 0.03
CA ARG A 20 -0.70 -13.71 0.12
C ARG A 20 -0.40 -14.49 1.39
N LYS A 21 0.87 -14.60 1.77
CA LYS A 21 1.29 -15.29 2.99
C LYS A 21 0.67 -14.63 4.22
N GLU A 22 0.70 -13.30 4.29
CA GLU A 22 0.11 -12.54 5.39
C GLU A 22 -1.40 -12.78 5.50
N LEU A 23 -2.14 -12.63 4.40
CA LEU A 23 -3.58 -12.86 4.40
C LEU A 23 -3.95 -14.29 4.81
N ARG A 24 -3.24 -15.30 4.29
CA ARG A 24 -3.48 -16.70 4.66
C ARG A 24 -3.17 -17.00 6.13
N ALA A 25 -2.22 -16.30 6.72
CA ALA A 25 -1.86 -16.49 8.12
C ALA A 25 -2.97 -16.02 9.07
N ILE A 26 -3.69 -14.95 8.71
CA ILE A 26 -4.75 -14.38 9.53
C ILE A 26 -6.15 -14.94 9.20
N ALA A 27 -6.36 -15.42 7.97
CA ALA A 27 -7.67 -15.88 7.50
C ALA A 27 -8.17 -17.13 8.21
N SER A 28 -9.50 -17.26 8.31
CA SER A 28 -10.15 -18.47 8.75
C SER A 28 -9.74 -19.67 7.89
N GLN A 29 -9.46 -20.79 8.55
CA GLN A 29 -9.16 -22.06 7.89
C GLN A 29 -10.40 -22.94 7.70
N LYS A 30 -11.53 -22.55 8.28
CA LYS A 30 -12.82 -23.25 8.13
C LYS A 30 -13.59 -22.66 6.97
N GLU A 31 -14.20 -23.50 6.16
CA GLU A 31 -15.13 -23.06 5.12
C GLU A 31 -16.30 -22.31 5.76
N GLN A 32 -16.62 -21.14 5.23
CA GLN A 32 -17.66 -20.25 5.72
C GLN A 32 -18.67 -19.98 4.59
N ASP A 33 -19.96 -19.95 4.94
CA ASP A 33 -21.02 -19.54 4.01
C ASP A 33 -21.08 -18.01 3.98
N ILE A 34 -20.69 -17.44 2.85
CA ILE A 34 -20.69 -15.99 2.62
C ILE A 34 -21.91 -15.49 1.84
N ALA A 35 -22.83 -16.37 1.44
CA ALA A 35 -23.93 -16.02 0.54
C ALA A 35 -24.86 -14.97 1.15
N SER A 36 -25.24 -15.14 2.42
CA SER A 36 -26.10 -14.18 3.12
C SER A 36 -25.46 -12.80 3.27
N PHE A 37 -24.16 -12.77 3.54
CA PHE A 37 -23.39 -11.52 3.59
C PHE A 37 -23.36 -10.81 2.23
N LEU A 38 -23.12 -11.57 1.15
CA LEU A 38 -23.10 -11.02 -0.21
C LEU A 38 -24.45 -10.47 -0.64
N GLU A 39 -25.55 -11.15 -0.32
CA GLU A 39 -26.90 -10.65 -0.62
C GLU A 39 -27.19 -9.35 0.13
N SER A 40 -26.90 -9.31 1.42
CA SER A 40 -27.07 -8.12 2.23
C SER A 40 -26.24 -6.96 1.68
N PHE A 41 -24.96 -7.18 1.38
CA PHE A 41 -24.09 -6.15 0.83
C PHE A 41 -24.58 -5.63 -0.52
N LYS A 42 -24.96 -6.52 -1.45
CA LYS A 42 -25.44 -6.15 -2.78
C LYS A 42 -26.75 -5.37 -2.72
N SER A 43 -27.64 -5.68 -1.78
CA SER A 43 -28.91 -4.95 -1.61
C SER A 43 -28.71 -3.48 -1.17
N HIS A 44 -27.61 -3.19 -0.47
CA HIS A 44 -27.25 -1.84 -0.02
C HIS A 44 -26.28 -1.11 -0.98
N ALA A 45 -25.76 -1.82 -1.98
CA ALA A 45 -24.81 -1.28 -2.97
C ALA A 45 -25.55 -0.48 -4.04
N ILE A 46 -25.83 0.79 -3.79
CA ILE A 46 -26.37 1.71 -4.80
C ILE A 46 -25.25 2.06 -5.78
N ASP A 47 -25.20 1.39 -6.92
CA ASP A 47 -24.17 1.55 -7.95
C ASP A 47 -24.12 2.97 -8.57
N GLY A 48 -25.18 3.75 -8.45
CA GLY A 48 -25.33 5.04 -9.13
C GLY A 48 -24.68 6.25 -8.46
N LEU A 49 -24.33 6.18 -7.17
CA LEU A 49 -23.91 7.36 -6.41
C LEU A 49 -22.39 7.50 -6.18
N ASN A 50 -21.59 6.51 -6.58
CA ASN A 50 -20.15 6.48 -6.28
C ASN A 50 -19.29 6.29 -7.53
N ILE A 51 -19.40 7.21 -8.49
CA ILE A 51 -18.62 7.20 -9.73
C ILE A 51 -17.11 7.27 -9.46
N ASN A 52 -16.70 7.87 -8.34
CA ASN A 52 -15.29 8.14 -8.00
C ASN A 52 -14.75 7.25 -6.88
N SER A 53 -15.30 6.05 -6.69
CA SER A 53 -14.80 5.09 -5.69
C SER A 53 -14.85 3.67 -6.22
N ILE A 54 -13.90 2.85 -5.77
CA ILE A 54 -13.93 1.39 -5.97
C ILE A 54 -14.41 0.76 -4.68
N ARG A 55 -15.48 -0.05 -4.73
CA ARG A 55 -15.94 -0.85 -3.60
C ARG A 55 -15.69 -2.32 -3.90
N TYR A 56 -15.28 -3.08 -2.89
CA TYR A 56 -14.99 -4.49 -3.07
C TYR A 56 -15.38 -5.34 -1.85
N ILE A 57 -15.57 -6.64 -2.11
CA ILE A 57 -15.58 -7.71 -1.13
C ILE A 57 -14.51 -8.70 -1.55
N LEU A 58 -13.61 -9.03 -0.64
CA LEU A 58 -12.55 -10.01 -0.81
C LEU A 58 -12.80 -11.20 0.13
N ASN A 59 -12.92 -12.38 -0.43
CA ASN A 59 -12.88 -13.62 0.31
C ASN A 59 -11.43 -13.93 0.67
N LEU A 60 -11.14 -13.99 1.97
CA LEU A 60 -9.78 -14.19 2.47
C LEU A 60 -9.33 -15.65 2.45
N GLN A 61 -10.28 -16.60 2.33
CA GLN A 61 -9.98 -18.02 2.33
C GLN A 61 -9.33 -18.45 1.00
N ASP A 62 -9.91 -18.03 -0.12
CA ASP A 62 -9.42 -18.34 -1.45
C ASP A 62 -8.74 -17.16 -2.17
N LEU A 63 -8.71 -15.98 -1.52
CA LEU A 63 -8.10 -14.75 -2.01
C LEU A 63 -8.72 -14.26 -3.32
N LYS A 64 -10.06 -14.38 -3.43
CA LYS A 64 -10.82 -13.95 -4.58
C LYS A 64 -11.76 -12.80 -4.27
N TYR A 65 -11.99 -11.98 -5.27
CA TYR A 65 -13.03 -10.94 -5.19
C TYR A 65 -14.40 -11.57 -5.40
N GLU A 66 -15.30 -11.38 -4.46
CA GLU A 66 -16.71 -11.77 -4.54
C GLU A 66 -17.57 -10.63 -5.11
N PHE A 67 -17.09 -9.41 -4.96
CA PHE A 67 -17.68 -8.21 -5.52
C PHE A 67 -16.62 -7.18 -5.80
N ILE A 68 -16.78 -6.44 -6.90
CA ILE A 68 -16.06 -5.22 -7.22
C ILE A 68 -16.97 -4.31 -8.02
N SER A 69 -17.01 -3.01 -7.68
CA SER A 69 -17.83 -2.03 -8.40
C SER A 69 -17.32 -1.77 -9.82
N ASN A 70 -18.22 -1.46 -10.76
CA ASN A 70 -17.90 -1.19 -12.17
C ASN A 70 -16.95 0.01 -12.35
N SER A 71 -16.94 0.94 -11.38
CA SER A 71 -16.03 2.09 -11.31
C SER A 71 -14.54 1.70 -11.27
N CYS A 72 -14.19 0.45 -10.91
CA CYS A 72 -12.82 -0.05 -10.95
C CYS A 72 -12.16 0.19 -12.33
N THR A 73 -12.95 0.15 -13.41
CA THR A 73 -12.44 0.33 -14.78
C THR A 73 -11.88 1.75 -15.00
N ALA A 74 -12.50 2.76 -14.41
CA ALA A 74 -12.04 4.15 -14.53
C ALA A 74 -10.68 4.36 -13.83
N PHE A 75 -10.49 3.75 -12.66
CA PHE A 75 -9.25 3.87 -11.88
C PHE A 75 -8.11 3.03 -12.46
N THR A 76 -8.39 1.76 -12.74
CA THR A 76 -7.35 0.76 -13.01
C THR A 76 -7.19 0.41 -14.48
N GLY A 77 -8.17 0.76 -15.33
CA GLY A 77 -8.25 0.30 -16.71
C GLY A 77 -8.70 -1.17 -16.86
N MET A 78 -8.92 -1.87 -15.73
CA MET A 78 -9.32 -3.28 -15.67
C MET A 78 -10.81 -3.39 -15.42
N LYS A 79 -11.47 -4.37 -16.04
CA LYS A 79 -12.90 -4.63 -15.85
C LYS A 79 -13.16 -5.51 -14.62
N PRO A 80 -14.37 -5.52 -14.05
CA PRO A 80 -14.71 -6.42 -12.92
C PRO A 80 -14.36 -7.88 -13.19
N VAL A 81 -14.57 -8.38 -14.41
CA VAL A 81 -14.25 -9.77 -14.79
C VAL A 81 -12.75 -10.09 -14.63
N ASP A 82 -11.85 -9.10 -14.79
CA ASP A 82 -10.42 -9.30 -14.58
C ASP A 82 -10.11 -9.54 -13.10
N PHE A 83 -10.82 -8.83 -12.20
CA PHE A 83 -10.69 -9.01 -10.74
C PHE A 83 -11.18 -10.40 -10.32
N TYR A 84 -12.34 -10.84 -10.81
CA TYR A 84 -12.85 -12.17 -10.52
C TYR A 84 -11.92 -13.28 -11.04
N GLY A 85 -11.35 -13.11 -12.24
CA GLY A 85 -10.47 -14.10 -12.84
C GLY A 85 -9.08 -14.17 -12.22
N LYS A 86 -8.50 -13.02 -11.85
CA LYS A 86 -7.12 -12.92 -11.33
C LYS A 86 -7.05 -12.97 -9.81
N GLY A 87 -8.16 -12.69 -9.11
CA GLY A 87 -8.18 -12.56 -7.66
C GLY A 87 -7.13 -11.55 -7.18
N LEU A 88 -6.48 -11.86 -6.07
CA LEU A 88 -5.49 -10.96 -5.45
C LEU A 88 -4.29 -10.63 -6.34
N GLN A 89 -4.02 -11.44 -7.38
CA GLN A 89 -2.89 -11.17 -8.30
C GLN A 89 -3.02 -9.83 -9.00
N ILE A 90 -4.25 -9.34 -9.21
CA ILE A 90 -4.51 -8.08 -9.91
C ILE A 90 -3.83 -6.89 -9.22
N LEU A 91 -3.66 -6.92 -7.88
CA LEU A 91 -3.01 -5.86 -7.11
C LEU A 91 -1.59 -5.56 -7.61
N SER A 92 -0.87 -6.59 -8.02
CA SER A 92 0.48 -6.45 -8.58
C SER A 92 0.52 -5.75 -9.94
N GLU A 93 -0.62 -5.63 -10.61
CA GLU A 93 -0.77 -4.99 -11.92
C GLU A 93 -1.27 -3.54 -11.80
N ILE A 94 -2.05 -3.23 -10.76
CA ILE A 94 -2.72 -1.93 -10.59
C ILE A 94 -2.10 -1.05 -9.51
N ILE A 95 -1.35 -1.61 -8.56
CA ILE A 95 -0.64 -0.82 -7.54
C ILE A 95 0.79 -0.56 -8.03
N LEU A 96 1.27 0.67 -7.85
CA LEU A 96 2.64 1.02 -8.21
C LEU A 96 3.64 0.09 -7.50
N GLY A 97 4.56 -0.53 -8.23
CA GLY A 97 5.35 -1.67 -7.70
C GLY A 97 6.15 -1.38 -6.44
N LYS A 98 6.65 -0.14 -6.26
CA LYS A 98 7.32 0.29 -5.02
C LYS A 98 6.36 0.38 -3.84
N ASP A 99 5.13 0.87 -4.10
CA ASP A 99 4.06 0.98 -3.11
C ASP A 99 3.60 -0.40 -2.69
N PHE A 100 3.33 -1.29 -3.66
CA PHE A 100 2.93 -2.66 -3.38
C PHE A 100 3.95 -3.43 -2.55
N ASN A 101 5.25 -3.20 -2.80
CA ASN A 101 6.32 -3.80 -1.99
C ASN A 101 6.30 -3.31 -0.54
N ALA A 102 6.18 -1.99 -0.32
CA ALA A 102 6.16 -1.40 1.02
C ALA A 102 4.87 -1.79 1.79
N LEU A 103 3.71 -1.77 1.10
CA LEU A 103 2.45 -2.24 1.68
C LEU A 103 2.56 -3.70 2.13
N SER A 104 3.03 -4.60 1.25
CA SER A 104 2.98 -6.05 1.48
C SER A 104 4.02 -6.55 2.48
N LYS A 105 5.18 -5.89 2.59
CA LYS A 105 6.28 -6.37 3.44
C LYS A 105 6.43 -5.62 4.75
N ASP A 106 5.96 -4.37 4.80
CA ASP A 106 6.21 -3.50 5.94
C ASP A 106 4.91 -3.08 6.64
N LEU A 107 3.96 -2.45 5.92
CA LEU A 107 2.78 -1.88 6.56
C LEU A 107 1.75 -2.93 6.93
N PHE A 108 1.36 -3.77 5.98
CA PHE A 108 0.29 -4.74 6.18
C PHE A 108 0.59 -5.73 7.33
N PRO A 109 1.80 -6.35 7.40
CA PRO A 109 2.16 -7.21 8.52
C PRO A 109 2.14 -6.49 9.88
N ALA A 110 2.63 -5.25 9.93
CA ALA A 110 2.64 -4.48 11.17
C ALA A 110 1.23 -4.10 11.64
N MET A 111 0.35 -3.71 10.70
CA MET A 111 -1.05 -3.38 10.99
C MET A 111 -1.82 -4.62 11.49
N ASN A 112 -1.65 -5.77 10.82
CA ASN A 112 -2.29 -7.01 11.23
C ASN A 112 -1.80 -7.50 12.59
N ALA A 113 -0.52 -7.40 12.89
CA ALA A 113 0.02 -7.79 14.19
C ALA A 113 -0.70 -7.06 15.35
N ILE A 114 -0.98 -5.76 15.19
CA ILE A 114 -1.72 -4.98 16.18
C ILE A 114 -3.18 -5.47 16.28
N VAL A 115 -3.84 -5.71 15.14
CA VAL A 115 -5.24 -6.13 15.14
C VAL A 115 -5.42 -7.55 15.72
N GLN A 116 -4.42 -8.43 15.56
CA GLN A 116 -4.51 -9.77 16.16
C GLN A 116 -4.57 -9.76 17.69
N GLU A 117 -3.97 -8.77 18.35
CA GLU A 117 -3.98 -8.61 19.82
C GLU A 117 -5.32 -8.06 20.36
N LEU A 118 -6.21 -7.57 19.49
CA LEU A 118 -7.50 -7.01 19.91
C LEU A 118 -8.53 -8.10 20.23
N SER A 119 -9.48 -7.76 21.11
CA SER A 119 -10.66 -8.60 21.35
C SER A 119 -11.51 -8.70 20.08
N LEU A 120 -12.32 -9.76 19.95
CA LEU A 120 -13.21 -9.95 18.80
C LEU A 120 -14.15 -8.75 18.58
N LYS A 121 -14.67 -8.17 19.66
CA LYS A 121 -15.52 -6.97 19.60
C LYS A 121 -14.76 -5.78 18.98
N GLU A 122 -13.51 -5.59 19.35
CA GLU A 122 -12.68 -4.50 18.82
C GLU A 122 -12.28 -4.78 17.38
N LYS A 123 -12.03 -6.04 16.99
CA LYS A 123 -11.73 -6.41 15.59
C LYS A 123 -12.84 -6.01 14.62
N TYR A 124 -14.12 -6.12 15.02
CA TYR A 124 -15.25 -5.63 14.23
C TYR A 124 -15.29 -4.08 14.12
N ALA A 125 -14.65 -3.38 15.02
CA ALA A 125 -14.60 -1.91 15.05
C ALA A 125 -13.36 -1.32 14.37
N VAL A 126 -12.48 -2.17 13.83
CA VAL A 126 -11.24 -1.74 13.15
C VAL A 126 -11.54 -1.24 11.75
N VAL A 127 -10.90 -0.12 11.40
CA VAL A 127 -10.78 0.38 10.03
C VAL A 127 -9.30 0.53 9.71
N PHE A 128 -8.86 -0.14 8.65
CA PHE A 128 -7.56 0.09 8.02
C PHE A 128 -7.69 1.28 7.06
N GLU A 129 -6.74 2.20 7.10
CA GLU A 129 -6.63 3.29 6.14
C GLU A 129 -5.26 3.20 5.47
N LEU A 130 -5.24 3.09 4.15
CA LEU A 130 -4.03 2.97 3.35
C LEU A 130 -3.96 4.08 2.31
N HIS A 131 -2.81 4.74 2.21
CA HIS A 131 -2.52 5.71 1.15
C HIS A 131 -1.41 5.17 0.27
N TYR A 132 -1.68 5.09 -1.03
CA TYR A 132 -0.75 4.56 -2.03
C TYR A 132 -1.13 5.04 -3.44
N HIS A 133 -0.42 4.58 -4.47
CA HIS A 133 -0.70 4.96 -5.85
C HIS A 133 -1.20 3.77 -6.67
N MET A 134 -2.31 3.98 -7.38
CA MET A 134 -2.79 3.09 -8.43
C MET A 134 -2.29 3.55 -9.79
N GLN A 135 -1.96 2.60 -10.64
CA GLN A 135 -1.63 2.83 -12.04
C GLN A 135 -2.72 2.25 -12.94
N ASN A 136 -3.26 3.08 -13.80
CA ASN A 136 -4.22 2.64 -14.81
C ASN A 136 -3.48 1.91 -15.95
N ASN A 137 -3.78 0.62 -16.13
CA ASN A 137 -3.09 -0.24 -17.11
C ASN A 137 -3.30 0.14 -18.57
N ARG A 138 -4.35 0.90 -18.87
CA ARG A 138 -4.66 1.32 -20.26
C ARG A 138 -4.04 2.65 -20.61
N THR A 139 -4.05 3.60 -19.67
CA THR A 139 -3.60 4.98 -19.90
C THR A 139 -2.22 5.27 -19.33
N GLY A 140 -1.75 4.43 -18.41
CA GLY A 140 -0.54 4.68 -17.63
C GLY A 140 -0.70 5.78 -16.56
N LYS A 141 -1.89 6.40 -16.42
CA LYS A 141 -2.13 7.42 -15.39
C LYS A 141 -1.87 6.84 -14.02
N ILE A 142 -1.06 7.53 -13.22
CA ILE A 142 -0.85 7.24 -11.80
C ILE A 142 -1.77 8.16 -11.01
N THR A 143 -2.52 7.58 -10.08
CA THR A 143 -3.49 8.28 -9.25
C THR A 143 -3.22 7.96 -7.78
N PRO A 144 -3.01 8.96 -6.90
CA PRO A 144 -2.96 8.73 -5.46
C PRO A 144 -4.34 8.30 -4.98
N VAL A 145 -4.39 7.28 -4.14
CA VAL A 145 -5.65 6.75 -3.59
C VAL A 145 -5.58 6.62 -2.08
N VAL A 146 -6.73 6.74 -1.45
CA VAL A 146 -6.95 6.33 -0.07
C VAL A 146 -7.94 5.16 -0.07
N GLU A 147 -7.58 4.11 0.61
CA GLU A 147 -8.39 2.92 0.83
C GLU A 147 -8.77 2.81 2.29
N TYR A 148 -10.07 2.66 2.54
CA TYR A 148 -10.62 2.26 3.84
C TYR A 148 -11.10 0.82 3.72
N SER A 149 -10.62 -0.04 4.59
CA SER A 149 -11.04 -1.44 4.61
C SER A 149 -11.23 -1.96 6.03
N SER A 150 -11.98 -3.03 6.15
CA SER A 150 -12.20 -3.72 7.43
C SER A 150 -12.42 -5.21 7.19
N TYR A 151 -12.21 -5.99 8.23
CA TYR A 151 -12.70 -7.36 8.26
C TYR A 151 -14.19 -7.32 8.60
N ALA A 152 -15.01 -7.87 7.71
CA ALA A 152 -16.45 -7.75 7.79
C ALA A 152 -17.07 -8.88 8.62
N ASP A 153 -16.42 -10.05 8.66
CA ASP A 153 -16.89 -11.16 9.48
C ASP A 153 -15.75 -12.10 9.89
N PHE A 154 -15.98 -12.89 10.95
CA PHE A 154 -14.99 -13.72 11.63
C PHE A 154 -15.56 -15.09 11.95
N ASP A 155 -14.71 -16.10 12.00
CA ASP A 155 -15.05 -17.43 12.47
C ASP A 155 -15.15 -17.46 14.04
N ASP A 156 -15.52 -18.62 14.56
CA ASP A 156 -15.64 -18.89 16.00
C ASP A 156 -14.30 -18.77 16.77
N GLN A 157 -13.16 -18.70 16.06
CA GLN A 157 -11.84 -18.48 16.62
C GLN A 157 -11.36 -17.02 16.45
N GLY A 158 -12.23 -16.14 15.95
CA GLY A 158 -11.92 -14.73 15.74
C GLY A 158 -10.94 -14.49 14.58
N ARG A 159 -10.90 -15.39 13.58
CA ARG A 159 -10.13 -15.22 12.35
C ARG A 159 -11.04 -14.71 11.25
N PRO A 160 -10.64 -13.65 10.54
CA PRO A 160 -11.46 -13.07 9.49
C PRO A 160 -11.55 -14.00 8.27
N TYR A 161 -12.69 -13.99 7.58
CA TYR A 161 -12.88 -14.70 6.32
C TYR A 161 -13.39 -13.81 5.19
N ILE A 162 -13.90 -12.61 5.51
CA ILE A 162 -14.29 -11.57 4.55
C ILE A 162 -13.63 -10.25 4.90
N SER A 163 -13.12 -9.58 3.88
CA SER A 163 -12.72 -8.17 3.95
C SER A 163 -13.54 -7.35 2.97
N THR A 164 -13.95 -6.16 3.41
CA THR A 164 -14.60 -5.17 2.54
C THR A 164 -13.77 -3.91 2.51
N GLY A 165 -13.84 -3.17 1.40
CA GLY A 165 -13.14 -1.92 1.31
C GLY A 165 -13.72 -0.97 0.26
N ILE A 166 -13.33 0.27 0.39
CA ILE A 166 -13.63 1.35 -0.53
C ILE A 166 -12.37 2.18 -0.79
N CYS A 167 -12.08 2.42 -2.07
CA CYS A 167 -10.96 3.25 -2.48
C CYS A 167 -11.48 4.53 -3.13
N TYR A 168 -10.90 5.66 -2.78
CA TYR A 168 -11.14 6.96 -3.38
C TYR A 168 -9.85 7.53 -3.98
N GLU A 169 -9.99 8.44 -4.97
CA GLU A 169 -8.88 9.30 -5.35
C GLU A 169 -8.52 10.21 -4.16
N SER A 170 -7.25 10.20 -3.77
CA SER A 170 -6.77 10.97 -2.63
C SER A 170 -6.36 12.38 -3.07
N VAL A 171 -6.66 13.37 -2.23
CA VAL A 171 -6.10 14.72 -2.37
C VAL A 171 -4.67 14.79 -1.82
N LEU A 172 -4.26 13.79 -1.03
CA LEU A 172 -2.90 13.67 -0.52
C LEU A 172 -2.07 12.90 -1.54
N ASP A 173 -1.12 13.60 -2.14
CA ASP A 173 -0.13 13.01 -3.04
C ASP A 173 1.27 13.24 -2.47
N PHE A 174 1.96 12.17 -2.12
CA PHE A 174 3.32 12.21 -1.59
C PHE A 174 4.12 11.00 -2.06
N ASN A 175 5.43 11.14 -2.11
CA ASN A 175 6.29 10.05 -2.56
C ASN A 175 6.52 9.01 -1.46
N GLY A 176 5.55 8.14 -1.28
CA GLY A 176 5.54 7.14 -0.21
C GLY A 176 4.22 6.41 -0.10
N VAL A 177 4.09 5.65 0.98
CA VAL A 177 2.85 5.00 1.41
C VAL A 177 2.62 5.26 2.89
N ARG A 178 1.36 5.28 3.32
CA ARG A 178 0.98 5.42 4.73
C ARG A 178 -0.07 4.37 5.09
N GLY A 179 0.06 3.79 6.27
CA GLY A 179 -0.92 2.89 6.85
C GLY A 179 -1.34 3.35 8.23
N LEU A 180 -2.65 3.37 8.49
CA LEU A 180 -3.23 3.65 9.79
C LEU A 180 -4.17 2.50 10.17
N VAL A 181 -4.25 2.22 11.47
CA VAL A 181 -5.30 1.40 12.05
C VAL A 181 -6.10 2.29 13.00
N ARG A 182 -7.39 2.40 12.71
CA ARG A 182 -8.34 3.17 13.52
C ARG A 182 -9.30 2.21 14.21
N LEU A 183 -9.58 2.49 15.46
CA LEU A 183 -10.50 1.73 16.29
C LEU A 183 -11.68 2.63 16.69
N ASN A 184 -12.89 2.24 16.29
CA ASN A 184 -14.11 2.95 16.63
C ASN A 184 -14.59 2.50 18.01
N ARG A 185 -14.61 3.42 19.00
CA ARG A 185 -15.12 3.19 20.35
C ARG A 185 -16.35 4.06 20.62
N GLY A 186 -17.50 3.61 20.10
CA GLY A 186 -18.74 4.40 20.17
C GLY A 186 -18.65 5.63 19.29
N GLU A 187 -18.71 6.82 19.89
CA GLU A 187 -18.63 8.11 19.17
C GLU A 187 -17.17 8.55 18.89
N GLU A 188 -16.20 7.93 19.54
CA GLU A 188 -14.80 8.28 19.38
C GLU A 188 -14.08 7.32 18.43
N GLN A 189 -13.15 7.86 17.65
CA GLN A 189 -12.26 7.09 16.80
C GLN A 189 -10.81 7.30 17.27
N GLU A 190 -10.19 6.23 17.74
CA GLU A 190 -8.81 6.20 18.17
C GLU A 190 -7.89 5.71 17.04
N THR A 191 -6.78 6.39 16.80
CA THR A 191 -5.71 5.89 15.90
C THR A 191 -4.71 5.09 16.74
N ILE A 192 -4.73 3.77 16.60
CA ILE A 192 -3.86 2.85 17.36
C ILE A 192 -2.58 2.49 16.60
N TYR A 193 -2.50 2.83 15.31
CA TYR A 193 -1.30 2.71 14.48
C TYR A 193 -1.29 3.79 13.42
N ASP A 194 -0.13 4.38 13.19
CA ASP A 194 0.13 5.34 12.10
C ASP A 194 1.59 5.26 11.71
N ARG A 195 1.86 4.88 10.47
CA ARG A 195 3.20 4.83 9.92
C ARG A 195 3.23 5.26 8.47
N THR A 196 4.13 6.19 8.16
CA THR A 196 4.44 6.61 6.80
C THR A 196 5.80 6.08 6.39
N ILE A 197 5.90 5.52 5.20
CA ILE A 197 7.16 5.13 4.55
C ILE A 197 7.36 6.07 3.38
N TYR A 198 8.31 6.99 3.52
CA TYR A 198 8.71 7.89 2.45
C TYR A 198 9.76 7.21 1.57
N TYR A 199 9.60 7.34 0.27
CA TYR A 199 10.64 6.93 -0.66
C TYR A 199 11.64 8.06 -0.82
N SER A 200 12.90 7.72 -0.72
CA SER A 200 13.94 8.68 -1.10
C SER A 200 13.76 9.01 -2.59
N ILE A 201 13.41 10.24 -2.89
CA ILE A 201 13.25 10.75 -4.25
C ILE A 201 14.59 10.66 -4.98
N TYR A 202 15.68 10.71 -4.21
CA TYR A 202 17.03 10.74 -4.74
C TYR A 202 17.94 9.80 -3.97
N VAL A 203 18.41 8.76 -4.67
CA VAL A 203 19.49 7.94 -4.15
C VAL A 203 20.77 8.77 -4.26
N LEU A 204 21.19 9.35 -3.13
CA LEU A 204 22.52 9.94 -3.06
C LEU A 204 23.56 8.84 -3.33
N THR A 205 24.48 9.11 -4.23
CA THR A 205 25.63 8.23 -4.46
C THR A 205 26.44 8.08 -3.16
N PRO A 206 27.26 7.04 -3.01
CA PRO A 206 28.15 6.92 -1.84
C PRO A 206 28.99 8.18 -1.57
N SER A 207 29.51 8.82 -2.62
CA SER A 207 30.25 10.09 -2.50
C SER A 207 29.37 11.25 -2.04
N GLU A 208 28.15 11.34 -2.56
CA GLU A 208 27.19 12.39 -2.13
C GLU A 208 26.76 12.19 -0.66
N LYS A 209 26.59 10.93 -0.20
CA LYS A 209 26.30 10.62 1.21
C LYS A 209 27.43 11.05 2.15
N LYS A 210 28.70 10.81 1.76
CA LYS A 210 29.85 11.27 2.53
C LYS A 210 29.91 12.81 2.59
N ILE A 211 29.74 13.45 1.45
CA ILE A 211 29.81 14.91 1.35
C ILE A 211 28.72 15.56 2.20
N ILE A 212 27.48 15.07 2.16
CA ILE A 212 26.39 15.62 2.99
C ILE A 212 26.67 15.41 4.49
N ALA A 213 27.25 14.28 4.89
CA ALA A 213 27.64 14.04 6.28
C ALA A 213 28.66 15.08 6.76
N TYR A 214 29.69 15.35 5.98
CA TYR A 214 30.67 16.38 6.32
C TYR A 214 30.08 17.80 6.38
N LEU A 215 29.14 18.12 5.47
CA LEU A 215 28.42 19.40 5.51
C LEU A 215 27.58 19.55 6.78
N LEU A 216 26.92 18.49 7.22
CA LEU A 216 26.15 18.47 8.47
C LEU A 216 27.04 18.62 9.71
N GLU A 217 28.32 18.19 9.63
CA GLU A 217 29.36 18.44 10.64
C GLU A 217 29.97 19.86 10.56
N GLY A 218 29.46 20.70 9.66
CA GLY A 218 29.95 22.09 9.48
C GLY A 218 31.28 22.20 8.72
N LYS A 219 31.72 21.15 8.02
CA LYS A 219 32.95 21.20 7.21
C LYS A 219 32.72 21.96 5.91
N ASP A 220 33.68 22.79 5.54
CA ASP A 220 33.65 23.54 4.27
C ASP A 220 34.09 22.67 3.08
N TYR A 221 33.77 23.15 1.87
CA TYR A 221 34.07 22.40 0.63
C TYR A 221 35.57 22.24 0.36
N LYS A 222 36.45 23.12 0.93
CA LYS A 222 37.89 22.99 0.78
C LYS A 222 38.43 21.86 1.66
N TRP A 223 37.93 21.78 2.90
CA TRP A 223 38.27 20.71 3.81
C TRP A 223 37.80 19.34 3.25
N ILE A 224 36.56 19.27 2.73
CA ILE A 224 36.03 18.07 2.11
C ILE A 224 36.87 17.62 0.91
N ALA A 225 37.27 18.57 0.06
CA ALA A 225 38.11 18.31 -1.09
C ALA A 225 39.48 17.70 -0.70
N SER A 226 40.09 18.24 0.35
CA SER A 226 41.37 17.70 0.88
C SER A 226 41.17 16.30 1.48
N THR A 227 40.11 16.07 2.22
CA THR A 227 39.82 14.78 2.91
C THR A 227 39.49 13.66 1.94
N GLU A 228 38.69 13.94 0.90
CA GLU A 228 38.28 12.93 -0.09
C GLU A 228 39.23 12.88 -1.31
N PHE A 229 40.33 13.63 -1.29
CA PHE A 229 41.34 13.67 -2.38
C PHE A 229 40.76 14.01 -3.76
N ILE A 230 39.80 14.94 -3.79
CA ILE A 230 39.17 15.44 -5.02
C ILE A 230 39.29 16.96 -5.14
N SER A 231 39.02 17.51 -6.33
CA SER A 231 39.12 18.94 -6.52
C SER A 231 37.99 19.70 -5.78
N PRO A 232 38.22 20.95 -5.31
CA PRO A 232 37.15 21.80 -4.76
C PRO A 232 35.99 22.00 -5.74
N HIS A 233 36.26 21.98 -7.05
CA HIS A 233 35.23 22.05 -8.10
C HIS A 233 34.36 20.78 -8.12
N THR A 234 34.97 19.62 -7.96
CA THR A 234 34.24 18.33 -7.88
C THR A 234 33.32 18.31 -6.67
N VAL A 235 33.77 18.78 -5.49
CA VAL A 235 32.92 18.88 -4.31
C VAL A 235 31.73 19.82 -4.56
N LYS A 236 31.94 21.00 -5.15
CA LYS A 236 30.86 21.92 -5.51
C LYS A 236 29.85 21.28 -6.48
N THR A 237 30.32 20.48 -7.43
CA THR A 237 29.46 19.74 -8.36
C THR A 237 28.59 18.72 -7.62
N HIS A 238 29.18 17.95 -6.68
CA HIS A 238 28.43 17.03 -5.84
C HIS A 238 27.40 17.77 -4.97
N ILE A 239 27.78 18.88 -4.33
CA ILE A 239 26.86 19.73 -3.56
C ILE A 239 25.68 20.20 -4.42
N LYS A 240 25.97 20.70 -5.64
CA LYS A 240 24.91 21.09 -6.59
C LYS A 240 23.98 19.93 -6.94
N ASN A 241 24.53 18.72 -7.13
CA ASN A 241 23.76 17.53 -7.42
C ASN A 241 22.92 17.08 -6.21
N ILE A 242 23.47 17.17 -4.99
CA ILE A 242 22.75 16.93 -3.74
C ILE A 242 21.54 17.87 -3.64
N TYR A 243 21.74 19.19 -3.82
CA TYR A 243 20.62 20.17 -3.80
C TYR A 243 19.56 19.95 -4.89
N LYS A 244 19.90 19.33 -6.00
CA LYS A 244 18.92 18.97 -7.03
C LYS A 244 18.16 17.68 -6.68
N LYS A 245 18.72 16.90 -5.77
CA LYS A 245 18.17 15.61 -5.35
C LYS A 245 17.37 15.69 -4.05
N LEU A 246 17.53 16.74 -3.27
CA LEU A 246 16.77 17.07 -2.07
C LEU A 246 15.66 18.08 -2.35
#